data_bbe7e91d67a9e25308b57a74938a42c1
#
_entry.id   bbe7e91d67a9e25308b57a74938a42c1
#
_cell.length_a   1.000
_cell.length_b   1.000
_cell.length_c   1.000
_cell.angle_alpha   90.00
_cell.angle_beta   90.00
_cell.angle_gamma   90.00
#
_symmetry.space_group_name_H-M   'P 1'
#
loop_
_entity.id
_entity.type
_entity.pdbx_description
1 polymer ?
#
loop_
_entity_poly.entity_id
_entity_poly.type
_entity_poly.pdbx_seq_one_letter_code
_entity_poly.pdbx_strand_id
1 'polypeptide(L)'
;MRKLILALTLAMTMSSSVLAAWPMWDQFKAVGMEGARVVDYSDARAVTTSEGQSYAMFFALVDNDRETFEEMLKWTENNLSAGDITKNFAAWLWGKDGSQWTILDTNNAVDSDMWITYCLLEAGRLWDRPDYTEKARAMLELLKTQVRDIDNLGKVLLPGRIGFEHDGQVKLNPSYYPLFLLKRFALEDQYWQDVFEGSARVLIRSAPAGISPDWATFSSRGELVPVDSVDNTIGSYNSIRVYLWAGMMSPKDPVYRELKAHFEPMIKITRELNMPPEKIDVNTLQINQPGWDGFGACLLELLGQDKSADLIRTVLSSAPIEKENYYRNVLTLFGLGFDQGYFAFDEDGRVYFPNQRKQ
;
A
#
# COMPACT_ATOMS: atom_id res chain seq x y z
N MET A 1 71.80 -12.91 -2.42
CA MET A 1 70.78 -12.07 -1.79
C MET A 1 69.46 -12.33 -2.52
N ARG A 2 68.62 -13.22 -1.95
CA ARG A 2 67.25 -13.52 -2.52
C ARG A 2 66.29 -12.61 -1.81
N LYS A 3 65.60 -11.75 -2.58
CA LYS A 3 64.49 -10.91 -2.09
C LYS A 3 63.20 -11.76 -2.04
N LEU A 4 62.69 -11.98 -0.84
CA LEU A 4 61.37 -12.55 -0.60
C LEU A 4 60.32 -11.45 -0.85
N ILE A 5 59.44 -11.64 -1.84
CA ILE A 5 58.27 -10.80 -2.06
C ILE A 5 57.11 -11.45 -1.29
N LEU A 6 56.69 -10.81 -0.21
CA LEU A 6 55.49 -11.19 0.57
C LEU A 6 54.26 -10.62 -0.11
N ALA A 7 53.47 -11.45 -0.76
CA ALA A 7 52.17 -11.07 -1.30
C ALA A 7 51.14 -11.10 -0.16
N LEU A 8 50.68 -9.93 0.24
CA LEU A 8 49.56 -9.78 1.19
C LEU A 8 48.26 -9.92 0.44
N THR A 9 47.61 -11.07 0.53
CA THR A 9 46.25 -11.28 0.05
C THR A 9 45.25 -10.66 1.04
N LEU A 10 44.66 -9.53 0.68
CA LEU A 10 43.59 -8.89 1.43
C LEU A 10 42.31 -9.68 1.15
N ALA A 11 41.92 -10.55 2.08
CA ALA A 11 40.59 -11.19 2.03
C ALA A 11 39.55 -10.15 2.41
N MET A 12 38.82 -9.61 1.43
CA MET A 12 37.58 -8.86 1.68
C MET A 12 36.55 -9.86 2.21
N THR A 13 36.37 -9.88 3.51
CA THR A 13 35.16 -10.48 4.11
C THR A 13 33.97 -9.63 3.75
N MET A 14 33.17 -10.05 2.77
CA MET A 14 31.82 -9.52 2.57
C MET A 14 31.01 -9.90 3.80
N SER A 15 30.85 -8.96 4.71
CA SER A 15 29.87 -9.07 5.80
C SER A 15 28.49 -9.01 5.17
N SER A 16 27.90 -10.17 4.91
CA SER A 16 26.48 -10.24 4.62
C SER A 16 25.74 -9.82 5.90
N SER A 17 25.19 -8.61 5.90
CA SER A 17 24.23 -8.19 6.92
C SER A 17 23.05 -9.17 6.89
N VAL A 18 22.97 -10.02 7.92
CA VAL A 18 21.79 -10.87 8.13
C VAL A 18 20.64 -9.91 8.47
N LEU A 19 19.68 -9.79 7.59
CA LEU A 19 18.41 -9.11 7.87
C LEU A 19 17.79 -9.75 9.12
N ALA A 20 17.29 -8.95 10.04
CA ALA A 20 16.51 -9.47 11.16
C ALA A 20 15.24 -10.11 10.57
N ALA A 21 15.07 -11.40 10.82
CA ALA A 21 13.87 -12.13 10.38
C ALA A 21 12.60 -11.38 10.84
N TRP A 22 11.58 -11.38 9.99
CA TRP A 22 10.30 -10.77 10.31
C TRP A 22 9.25 -11.84 10.68
N PRO A 23 9.13 -12.22 11.97
CA PRO A 23 8.31 -13.36 12.40
C PRO A 23 6.85 -13.26 11.99
N MET A 24 6.31 -12.04 11.90
CA MET A 24 4.93 -11.82 11.49
C MET A 24 4.74 -12.12 10.00
N TRP A 25 5.72 -11.81 9.16
CA TRP A 25 5.71 -12.19 7.76
C TRP A 25 5.79 -13.72 7.59
N ASP A 26 6.63 -14.40 8.36
CA ASP A 26 6.71 -15.86 8.34
C ASP A 26 5.38 -16.52 8.76
N GLN A 27 4.71 -15.98 9.78
CA GLN A 27 3.38 -16.44 10.17
C GLN A 27 2.36 -16.21 9.05
N PHE A 28 2.39 -15.03 8.40
CA PHE A 28 1.48 -14.73 7.30
C PHE A 28 1.69 -15.68 6.11
N LYS A 29 2.94 -15.95 5.72
CA LYS A 29 3.24 -16.96 4.69
C LYS A 29 2.65 -18.32 5.05
N ALA A 30 2.79 -18.76 6.30
CA ALA A 30 2.35 -20.07 6.74
C ALA A 30 0.82 -20.26 6.72
N VAL A 31 0.03 -19.20 6.94
CA VAL A 31 -1.44 -19.32 7.07
C VAL A 31 -2.22 -18.65 5.92
N GLY A 32 -1.67 -17.60 5.32
CA GLY A 32 -2.33 -16.75 4.32
C GLY A 32 -1.90 -17.04 2.88
N MET A 33 -0.94 -17.96 2.64
CA MET A 33 -0.47 -18.24 1.29
C MET A 33 -0.67 -19.73 0.92
N GLU A 34 -0.97 -19.96 -0.36
CA GLU A 34 -0.91 -21.27 -1.01
C GLU A 34 0.10 -21.20 -2.16
N GLY A 35 1.30 -21.73 -1.94
CA GLY A 35 2.41 -21.54 -2.88
C GLY A 35 2.70 -20.06 -3.07
N ALA A 36 2.64 -19.59 -4.29
CA ALA A 36 2.97 -18.20 -4.65
C ALA A 36 1.74 -17.26 -4.69
N ARG A 37 0.62 -17.64 -4.12
CA ARG A 37 -0.58 -16.78 -4.08
C ARG A 37 -1.04 -16.49 -2.65
N VAL A 38 -1.45 -15.28 -2.40
CA VAL A 38 -2.18 -14.90 -1.19
C VAL A 38 -3.63 -15.33 -1.31
N VAL A 39 -4.18 -15.89 -0.26
CA VAL A 39 -5.57 -16.36 -0.23
C VAL A 39 -6.36 -15.62 0.84
N ASP A 40 -7.46 -15.03 0.43
CA ASP A 40 -8.47 -14.58 1.36
C ASP A 40 -9.45 -15.73 1.65
N TYR A 41 -9.28 -16.33 2.81
CA TYR A 41 -10.11 -17.44 3.27
C TYR A 41 -11.43 -16.99 3.90
N SER A 42 -11.66 -15.70 4.07
CA SER A 42 -12.97 -15.18 4.47
C SER A 42 -14.00 -15.31 3.34
N ASP A 43 -13.55 -15.42 2.08
CA ASP A 43 -14.39 -15.72 0.93
C ASP A 43 -14.36 -17.24 0.62
N ALA A 44 -15.54 -17.85 0.55
CA ALA A 44 -15.69 -19.29 0.27
C ALA A 44 -15.09 -19.70 -1.09
N ARG A 45 -14.88 -18.76 -2.01
CA ARG A 45 -14.23 -18.99 -3.30
C ARG A 45 -12.69 -19.05 -3.20
N ALA A 46 -12.14 -18.89 -1.98
CA ALA A 46 -10.71 -18.83 -1.70
C ALA A 46 -9.98 -17.86 -2.65
N VAL A 47 -10.46 -16.61 -2.70
CA VAL A 47 -10.03 -15.61 -3.67
C VAL A 47 -8.59 -15.16 -3.45
N THR A 48 -7.97 -14.75 -4.54
CA THR A 48 -6.72 -13.99 -4.57
C THR A 48 -7.01 -12.65 -5.22
N THR A 49 -6.64 -11.57 -4.55
CA THR A 49 -6.74 -10.23 -5.11
C THR A 49 -5.37 -9.75 -5.57
N SER A 50 -5.35 -8.86 -6.58
CA SER A 50 -4.11 -8.17 -6.95
C SER A 50 -3.56 -7.33 -5.78
N GLU A 51 -4.44 -6.84 -4.89
CA GLU A 51 -4.05 -6.18 -3.64
C GLU A 51 -3.21 -7.10 -2.76
N GLY A 52 -3.72 -8.31 -2.48
CA GLY A 52 -3.00 -9.28 -1.65
C GLY A 52 -1.64 -9.67 -2.23
N GLN A 53 -1.57 -9.88 -3.54
CA GLN A 53 -0.31 -10.17 -4.22
C GLN A 53 0.67 -9.00 -4.11
N SER A 54 0.22 -7.78 -4.37
CA SER A 54 1.06 -6.58 -4.33
C SER A 54 1.62 -6.28 -2.93
N TYR A 55 0.78 -6.42 -1.90
CA TYR A 55 1.19 -6.21 -0.51
C TYR A 55 2.18 -7.28 -0.04
N ALA A 56 1.91 -8.54 -0.35
CA ALA A 56 2.82 -9.62 0.03
C ALA A 56 4.16 -9.56 -0.73
N MET A 57 4.17 -9.10 -1.99
CA MET A 57 5.44 -8.77 -2.69
C MET A 57 6.22 -7.69 -1.93
N PHE A 58 5.56 -6.66 -1.39
CA PHE A 58 6.22 -5.65 -0.58
C PHE A 58 6.79 -6.25 0.73
N PHE A 59 6.05 -7.13 1.41
CA PHE A 59 6.55 -7.78 2.63
C PHE A 59 7.73 -8.71 2.34
N ALA A 60 7.69 -9.45 1.22
CA ALA A 60 8.83 -10.25 0.76
C ALA A 60 10.06 -9.37 0.47
N LEU A 61 9.87 -8.19 -0.14
CA LEU A 61 10.93 -7.21 -0.37
C LEU A 61 11.56 -6.73 0.95
N VAL A 62 10.72 -6.39 1.94
CA VAL A 62 11.15 -5.95 3.28
C VAL A 62 11.98 -7.02 3.99
N ASP A 63 11.56 -8.28 3.92
CA ASP A 63 12.27 -9.41 4.53
C ASP A 63 13.46 -9.91 3.69
N ASN A 64 13.72 -9.29 2.52
CA ASN A 64 14.71 -9.74 1.53
C ASN A 64 14.47 -11.19 1.03
N ASP A 65 13.22 -11.63 1.08
CA ASP A 65 12.77 -12.95 0.63
C ASP A 65 12.59 -12.94 -0.91
N ARG A 66 13.74 -13.02 -1.60
CA ARG A 66 13.80 -12.90 -3.07
C ARG A 66 13.09 -14.03 -3.79
N GLU A 67 13.14 -15.23 -3.22
CA GLU A 67 12.51 -16.43 -3.79
C GLU A 67 10.98 -16.26 -3.79
N THR A 68 10.39 -15.95 -2.64
CA THR A 68 8.95 -15.69 -2.52
C THR A 68 8.52 -14.52 -3.42
N PHE A 69 9.30 -13.44 -3.48
CA PHE A 69 9.01 -12.30 -4.35
C PHE A 69 8.94 -12.70 -5.83
N GLU A 70 9.93 -13.46 -6.33
CA GLU A 70 10.00 -13.88 -7.74
C GLU A 70 8.88 -14.85 -8.10
N GLU A 71 8.59 -15.81 -7.22
CA GLU A 71 7.48 -16.75 -7.41
C GLU A 71 6.13 -16.03 -7.45
N MET A 72 5.90 -15.07 -6.56
CA MET A 72 4.68 -14.27 -6.52
C MET A 72 4.52 -13.40 -7.77
N LEU A 73 5.59 -12.72 -8.21
CA LEU A 73 5.57 -11.95 -9.46
C LEU A 73 5.17 -12.83 -10.64
N LYS A 74 5.82 -13.99 -10.77
CA LYS A 74 5.54 -14.95 -11.86
C LYS A 74 4.11 -15.47 -11.80
N TRP A 75 3.61 -15.76 -10.59
CA TRP A 75 2.22 -16.20 -10.42
C TRP A 75 1.24 -15.11 -10.84
N THR A 76 1.49 -13.87 -10.41
CA THR A 76 0.67 -12.69 -10.74
C THR A 76 0.65 -12.43 -12.26
N GLU A 77 1.80 -12.45 -12.91
CA GLU A 77 1.90 -12.33 -14.38
C GLU A 77 1.06 -13.39 -15.09
N ASN A 78 1.22 -14.65 -14.72
CA ASN A 78 0.59 -15.77 -15.40
C ASN A 78 -0.92 -15.86 -15.18
N ASN A 79 -1.41 -15.49 -13.99
CA ASN A 79 -2.80 -15.72 -13.61
C ASN A 79 -3.66 -14.44 -13.64
N LEU A 80 -3.06 -13.27 -13.45
CA LEU A 80 -3.79 -12.00 -13.40
C LEU A 80 -3.52 -11.08 -14.59
N SER A 81 -2.35 -11.20 -15.26
CA SER A 81 -1.89 -10.25 -16.29
C SER A 81 -1.65 -10.91 -17.66
N ALA A 82 -2.35 -11.99 -17.94
CA ALA A 82 -2.24 -12.73 -19.23
C ALA A 82 -0.79 -13.07 -19.64
N GLY A 83 0.10 -13.30 -18.68
CA GLY A 83 1.51 -13.68 -18.86
C GLY A 83 2.49 -12.52 -19.03
N ASP A 84 2.03 -11.26 -19.08
CA ASP A 84 2.90 -10.09 -19.27
C ASP A 84 2.32 -8.86 -18.60
N ILE A 85 2.81 -8.55 -17.39
CA ILE A 85 2.35 -7.41 -16.58
C ILE A 85 2.79 -6.06 -17.19
N THR A 86 3.73 -6.04 -18.11
CA THR A 86 4.17 -4.81 -18.79
C THR A 86 3.18 -4.34 -19.86
N LYS A 87 2.27 -5.22 -20.28
CA LYS A 87 1.26 -4.96 -21.31
C LYS A 87 -0.18 -5.03 -20.79
N ASN A 88 -0.38 -5.76 -19.69
CA ASN A 88 -1.70 -6.02 -19.14
C ASN A 88 -1.72 -5.71 -17.65
N PHE A 89 -2.64 -4.86 -17.22
CA PHE A 89 -2.92 -4.69 -15.81
C PHE A 89 -3.32 -6.01 -15.14
N ALA A 90 -3.03 -6.15 -13.86
CA ALA A 90 -3.47 -7.31 -13.11
C ALA A 90 -4.99 -7.26 -12.89
N ALA A 91 -5.72 -8.31 -13.28
CA ALA A 91 -7.11 -8.49 -12.89
C ALA A 91 -7.22 -8.49 -11.37
N TRP A 92 -8.18 -7.72 -10.82
CA TRP A 92 -8.19 -7.52 -9.36
C TRP A 92 -8.66 -8.73 -8.58
N LEU A 93 -9.45 -9.63 -9.20
CA LEU A 93 -10.08 -10.75 -8.50
C LEU A 93 -9.93 -12.06 -9.27
N TRP A 94 -9.35 -13.06 -8.60
CA TRP A 94 -9.21 -14.43 -9.07
C TRP A 94 -9.68 -15.41 -8.00
N GLY A 95 -10.25 -16.54 -8.38
CA GLY A 95 -10.77 -17.51 -7.43
C GLY A 95 -11.52 -18.65 -8.09
N LYS A 96 -12.33 -19.36 -7.30
CA LYS A 96 -13.17 -20.45 -7.81
C LYS A 96 -14.46 -19.91 -8.43
N ASP A 97 -14.74 -20.38 -9.65
CA ASP A 97 -16.05 -20.34 -10.28
C ASP A 97 -16.52 -21.77 -10.48
N GLY A 98 -17.41 -22.24 -9.60
CA GLY A 98 -17.76 -23.66 -9.52
C GLY A 98 -16.56 -24.54 -9.17
N SER A 99 -16.14 -25.41 -10.10
CA SER A 99 -14.97 -26.29 -9.92
C SER A 99 -13.69 -25.76 -10.59
N GLN A 100 -13.77 -24.61 -11.30
CA GLN A 100 -12.65 -24.04 -12.04
C GLN A 100 -12.01 -22.88 -11.30
N TRP A 101 -10.69 -22.76 -11.44
CA TRP A 101 -9.94 -21.61 -11.00
C TRP A 101 -9.77 -20.62 -12.15
N THR A 102 -10.21 -19.37 -11.98
CA THR A 102 -10.23 -18.39 -13.05
C THR A 102 -10.23 -16.95 -12.52
N ILE A 103 -10.05 -15.99 -13.42
CA ILE A 103 -10.33 -14.58 -13.17
C ILE A 103 -11.84 -14.43 -12.99
N LEU A 104 -12.26 -13.87 -11.86
CA LEU A 104 -13.67 -13.62 -11.52
C LEU A 104 -14.11 -12.21 -11.94
N ASP A 105 -13.18 -11.27 -11.98
CA ASP A 105 -13.39 -9.92 -12.50
C ASP A 105 -12.11 -9.45 -13.20
N THR A 106 -12.23 -9.08 -14.47
CA THR A 106 -11.13 -8.68 -15.35
C THR A 106 -10.72 -7.21 -15.18
N ASN A 107 -11.47 -6.40 -14.42
CA ASN A 107 -11.03 -5.04 -14.14
C ASN A 107 -9.74 -5.07 -13.33
N ASN A 108 -9.01 -3.98 -13.31
CA ASN A 108 -7.85 -3.84 -12.42
C ASN A 108 -8.17 -2.97 -11.21
N ALA A 109 -7.34 -3.04 -10.19
CA ALA A 109 -7.29 -2.10 -9.09
C ALA A 109 -5.95 -1.36 -9.17
N VAL A 110 -6.00 -0.05 -9.47
CA VAL A 110 -4.79 0.72 -9.81
C VAL A 110 -3.80 0.82 -8.65
N ASP A 111 -4.28 0.80 -7.41
CA ASP A 111 -3.41 0.78 -6.23
C ASP A 111 -2.52 -0.45 -6.21
N SER A 112 -3.07 -1.61 -6.57
CA SER A 112 -2.32 -2.86 -6.68
C SER A 112 -1.26 -2.79 -7.78
N ASP A 113 -1.61 -2.25 -8.95
CA ASP A 113 -0.66 -2.06 -10.05
C ASP A 113 0.45 -1.09 -9.64
N MET A 114 0.12 -0.03 -8.89
CA MET A 114 1.11 0.90 -8.32
C MET A 114 2.05 0.19 -7.32
N TRP A 115 1.50 -0.61 -6.40
CA TRP A 115 2.32 -1.35 -5.43
C TRP A 115 3.24 -2.36 -6.10
N ILE A 116 2.79 -3.12 -7.11
CA ILE A 116 3.64 -4.03 -7.88
C ILE A 116 4.76 -3.25 -8.58
N THR A 117 4.42 -2.14 -9.25
CA THR A 117 5.40 -1.26 -9.91
C THR A 117 6.45 -0.74 -8.91
N TYR A 118 6.01 -0.30 -7.75
CA TYR A 118 6.88 0.15 -6.68
C TYR A 118 7.82 -0.96 -6.18
N CYS A 119 7.28 -2.14 -5.92
CA CYS A 119 8.06 -3.30 -5.48
C CYS A 119 9.15 -3.66 -6.50
N LEU A 120 8.83 -3.61 -7.79
CA LEU A 120 9.81 -3.86 -8.86
C LEU A 120 10.90 -2.78 -8.93
N LEU A 121 10.56 -1.50 -8.77
CA LEU A 121 11.55 -0.41 -8.72
C LEU A 121 12.51 -0.58 -7.54
N GLU A 122 11.97 -0.90 -6.37
CA GLU A 122 12.78 -1.03 -5.16
C GLU A 122 13.57 -2.35 -5.14
N ALA A 123 13.01 -3.44 -5.64
CA ALA A 123 13.73 -4.69 -5.83
C ALA A 123 14.88 -4.51 -6.86
N GLY A 124 14.62 -3.79 -7.96
CA GLY A 124 15.63 -3.43 -8.93
C GLY A 124 16.80 -2.68 -8.31
N ARG A 125 16.51 -1.70 -7.46
CA ARG A 125 17.50 -0.88 -6.73
C ARG A 125 18.25 -1.65 -5.63
N LEU A 126 17.51 -2.40 -4.80
CA LEU A 126 18.06 -3.07 -3.61
C LEU A 126 18.82 -4.36 -3.95
N TRP A 127 18.41 -5.04 -5.00
CA TRP A 127 18.95 -6.34 -5.40
C TRP A 127 19.84 -6.28 -6.65
N ASP A 128 20.06 -5.07 -7.20
CA ASP A 128 20.81 -4.86 -8.45
C ASP A 128 20.22 -5.69 -9.62
N ARG A 129 18.90 -5.56 -9.81
CA ARG A 129 18.11 -6.26 -10.83
C ARG A 129 17.56 -5.26 -11.85
N PRO A 130 18.36 -4.89 -12.87
CA PRO A 130 17.94 -3.94 -13.89
C PRO A 130 16.71 -4.42 -14.68
N ASP A 131 16.52 -5.72 -14.84
CA ASP A 131 15.33 -6.31 -15.46
C ASP A 131 14.04 -5.97 -14.72
N TYR A 132 14.05 -5.91 -13.38
CA TYR A 132 12.90 -5.44 -12.60
C TYR A 132 12.65 -3.94 -12.80
N THR A 133 13.71 -3.14 -12.85
CA THR A 133 13.58 -1.71 -13.13
C THR A 133 12.99 -1.44 -14.52
N GLU A 134 13.43 -2.17 -15.54
CA GLU A 134 12.89 -2.06 -16.91
C GLU A 134 11.41 -2.47 -16.96
N LYS A 135 11.05 -3.58 -16.30
CA LYS A 135 9.66 -4.03 -16.17
C LYS A 135 8.79 -2.97 -15.49
N ALA A 136 9.26 -2.39 -14.39
CA ALA A 136 8.55 -1.33 -13.68
C ALA A 136 8.35 -0.07 -14.54
N ARG A 137 9.37 0.35 -15.30
CA ARG A 137 9.24 1.49 -16.23
C ARG A 137 8.18 1.25 -17.29
N ALA A 138 8.09 0.03 -17.83
CA ALA A 138 7.03 -0.31 -18.76
C ALA A 138 5.63 -0.26 -18.09
N MET A 139 5.52 -0.71 -16.84
CA MET A 139 4.28 -0.58 -16.06
C MET A 139 3.94 0.88 -15.77
N LEU A 140 4.91 1.76 -15.51
CA LEU A 140 4.67 3.20 -15.37
C LEU A 140 4.06 3.80 -16.63
N GLU A 141 4.52 3.41 -17.81
CA GLU A 141 3.91 3.84 -19.09
C GLU A 141 2.48 3.33 -19.23
N LEU A 142 2.23 2.08 -18.83
CA LEU A 142 0.87 1.53 -18.83
C LEU A 142 -0.05 2.27 -17.85
N LEU A 143 0.42 2.58 -16.63
CA LEU A 143 -0.32 3.34 -15.62
C LEU A 143 -0.72 4.74 -16.09
N LYS A 144 0.10 5.42 -16.91
CA LYS A 144 -0.25 6.72 -17.50
C LYS A 144 -1.55 6.69 -18.29
N THR A 145 -1.94 5.54 -18.85
CA THR A 145 -3.21 5.40 -19.59
C THR A 145 -4.45 5.57 -18.72
N GLN A 146 -4.31 5.39 -17.40
CA GLN A 146 -5.39 5.58 -16.43
C GLN A 146 -5.38 6.96 -15.76
N VAL A 147 -4.44 7.83 -16.10
CA VAL A 147 -4.40 9.19 -15.56
C VAL A 147 -5.43 10.06 -16.28
N ARG A 148 -6.13 10.88 -15.50
CA ARG A 148 -7.01 11.94 -16.01
C ARG A 148 -6.53 13.27 -15.46
N ASP A 149 -6.56 14.28 -16.31
CA ASP A 149 -6.34 15.67 -15.92
C ASP A 149 -7.71 16.32 -15.66
N ILE A 150 -7.98 16.64 -14.40
CA ILE A 150 -9.26 17.18 -13.95
C ILE A 150 -9.03 18.62 -13.49
N ASP A 151 -9.83 19.54 -13.99
CA ASP A 151 -9.75 20.95 -13.59
C ASP A 151 -9.68 21.08 -12.06
N ASN A 152 -8.82 21.97 -11.56
CA ASN A 152 -8.60 22.22 -10.14
C ASN A 152 -8.12 21.02 -9.27
N LEU A 153 -8.13 19.76 -9.76
CA LEU A 153 -7.46 18.63 -9.12
C LEU A 153 -6.07 18.39 -9.74
N GLY A 154 -5.96 18.52 -11.05
CA GLY A 154 -4.79 18.13 -11.83
C GLY A 154 -4.83 16.63 -12.16
N LYS A 155 -3.64 16.05 -12.38
CA LYS A 155 -3.54 14.65 -12.80
C LYS A 155 -3.84 13.69 -11.65
N VAL A 156 -4.80 12.79 -11.86
CA VAL A 156 -5.20 11.75 -10.91
C VAL A 156 -5.34 10.41 -11.61
N LEU A 157 -5.07 9.31 -10.90
CA LEU A 157 -5.30 7.96 -11.41
C LEU A 157 -6.75 7.53 -11.16
N LEU A 158 -7.40 6.99 -12.17
CA LEU A 158 -8.68 6.30 -11.98
C LEU A 158 -8.45 4.99 -11.22
N PRO A 159 -9.42 4.55 -10.38
CA PRO A 159 -9.28 3.33 -9.58
C PRO A 159 -9.14 2.04 -10.40
N GLY A 160 -9.58 2.04 -11.66
CA GLY A 160 -9.50 0.94 -12.59
C GLY A 160 -9.95 1.37 -13.98
N ARG A 161 -9.90 0.44 -14.95
CA ARG A 161 -10.20 0.73 -16.36
C ARG A 161 -11.66 0.99 -16.65
N ILE A 162 -12.57 0.40 -15.86
CA ILE A 162 -14.01 0.36 -16.18
C ILE A 162 -14.81 0.80 -14.97
N GLY A 163 -15.80 1.68 -15.17
CA GLY A 163 -16.84 1.98 -14.19
C GLY A 163 -16.57 3.20 -13.30
N PHE A 164 -15.53 3.99 -13.58
CA PHE A 164 -15.14 5.12 -12.73
C PHE A 164 -15.34 6.51 -13.37
N GLU A 165 -15.84 6.55 -14.60
CA GLU A 165 -16.18 7.78 -15.33
C GLU A 165 -17.62 7.69 -15.84
N HIS A 166 -18.50 8.61 -15.43
CA HIS A 166 -19.88 8.71 -15.87
C HIS A 166 -20.32 10.18 -15.91
N ASP A 167 -20.97 10.59 -17.01
CA ASP A 167 -21.63 11.90 -17.15
C ASP A 167 -20.77 13.10 -16.75
N GLY A 168 -19.48 13.07 -17.12
CA GLY A 168 -18.53 14.14 -16.78
C GLY A 168 -18.13 14.17 -15.31
N GLN A 169 -18.34 13.09 -14.58
CA GLN A 169 -17.90 12.88 -13.22
C GLN A 169 -16.92 11.72 -13.15
N VAL A 170 -16.05 11.75 -12.14
CA VAL A 170 -15.12 10.67 -11.83
C VAL A 170 -15.32 10.18 -10.41
N LYS A 171 -15.43 8.86 -10.22
CA LYS A 171 -15.46 8.21 -8.92
C LYS A 171 -14.05 7.78 -8.56
N LEU A 172 -13.50 8.32 -7.48
CA LEU A 172 -12.13 8.06 -7.00
C LEU A 172 -12.16 7.34 -5.65
N ASN A 173 -11.14 6.53 -5.39
CA ASN A 173 -10.91 5.93 -4.08
C ASN A 173 -9.72 6.61 -3.41
N PRO A 174 -9.92 7.42 -2.36
CA PRO A 174 -8.82 8.13 -1.69
C PRO A 174 -7.73 7.18 -1.15
N SER A 175 -8.08 5.95 -0.76
CA SER A 175 -7.10 4.98 -0.26
C SER A 175 -6.16 4.42 -1.33
N TYR A 176 -6.43 4.69 -2.61
CA TYR A 176 -5.60 4.24 -3.72
C TYR A 176 -4.40 5.17 -4.02
N TYR A 177 -4.18 6.18 -3.16
CA TYR A 177 -3.09 7.16 -3.32
C TYR A 177 -2.07 7.12 -2.18
N PRO A 178 -1.27 6.04 -2.03
CA PRO A 178 -0.09 6.08 -1.16
C PRO A 178 0.95 7.03 -1.78
N LEU A 179 1.01 8.26 -1.30
CA LEU A 179 1.77 9.34 -1.94
C LEU A 179 3.27 9.06 -2.05
N PHE A 180 3.85 8.30 -1.14
CA PHE A 180 5.26 7.91 -1.20
C PHE A 180 5.57 7.01 -2.41
N LEU A 181 4.61 6.24 -2.94
CA LEU A 181 4.80 5.51 -4.20
C LEU A 181 4.95 6.49 -5.37
N LEU A 182 4.08 7.50 -5.44
CA LEU A 182 4.10 8.51 -6.51
C LEU A 182 5.39 9.34 -6.47
N LYS A 183 5.90 9.65 -5.29
CA LYS A 183 7.22 10.28 -5.15
C LYS A 183 8.34 9.41 -5.70
N ARG A 184 8.30 8.11 -5.38
CA ARG A 184 9.28 7.17 -5.95
C ARG A 184 9.20 7.11 -7.47
N PHE A 185 7.98 7.14 -8.03
CA PHE A 185 7.77 7.16 -9.48
C PHE A 185 8.29 8.45 -10.13
N ALA A 186 8.19 9.59 -9.44
CA ALA A 186 8.70 10.87 -9.91
C ALA A 186 10.23 10.88 -10.10
N LEU A 187 10.96 9.97 -9.45
CA LEU A 187 12.41 9.78 -9.71
C LEU A 187 12.69 9.09 -11.06
N GLU A 188 11.73 8.34 -11.59
CA GLU A 188 11.86 7.70 -12.90
C GLU A 188 11.38 8.62 -14.02
N ASP A 189 10.27 9.36 -13.78
CA ASP A 189 9.69 10.32 -14.72
C ASP A 189 8.98 11.45 -13.96
N GLN A 190 9.39 12.69 -14.22
CA GLN A 190 8.81 13.90 -13.63
C GLN A 190 7.30 14.03 -13.83
N TYR A 191 6.73 13.34 -14.82
CA TYR A 191 5.27 13.25 -15.01
C TYR A 191 4.52 12.85 -13.74
N TRP A 192 5.11 11.98 -12.91
CA TRP A 192 4.51 11.47 -11.68
C TRP A 192 4.49 12.47 -10.54
N GLN A 193 5.27 13.56 -10.63
CA GLN A 193 5.16 14.67 -9.68
C GLN A 193 3.79 15.37 -9.82
N ASP A 194 3.29 15.56 -11.04
CA ASP A 194 1.95 16.14 -11.25
C ASP A 194 0.85 15.21 -10.71
N VAL A 195 1.02 13.89 -10.85
CA VAL A 195 0.09 12.89 -10.31
C VAL A 195 0.13 12.87 -8.78
N PHE A 196 1.31 13.00 -8.19
CA PHE A 196 1.46 13.16 -6.73
C PHE A 196 0.68 14.38 -6.22
N GLU A 197 0.84 15.53 -6.86
CA GLU A 197 0.15 16.76 -6.46
C GLU A 197 -1.36 16.68 -6.63
N GLY A 198 -1.84 16.07 -7.74
CA GLY A 198 -3.25 15.82 -7.96
C GLY A 198 -3.84 14.88 -6.91
N SER A 199 -3.13 13.79 -6.62
CA SER A 199 -3.52 12.82 -5.59
C SER A 199 -3.57 13.43 -4.20
N ALA A 200 -2.60 14.27 -3.82
CA ALA A 200 -2.62 14.99 -2.55
C ALA A 200 -3.86 15.90 -2.44
N ARG A 201 -4.23 16.59 -3.54
CA ARG A 201 -5.47 17.38 -3.57
C ARG A 201 -6.72 16.54 -3.43
N VAL A 202 -6.77 15.33 -4.02
CA VAL A 202 -7.88 14.39 -3.81
C VAL A 202 -8.02 14.03 -2.34
N LEU A 203 -6.93 13.66 -1.65
CA LEU A 203 -6.96 13.30 -0.23
C LEU A 203 -7.55 14.41 0.66
N ILE A 204 -7.19 15.65 0.39
CA ILE A 204 -7.70 16.81 1.14
C ILE A 204 -9.16 17.12 0.78
N ARG A 205 -9.48 17.20 -0.51
CA ARG A 205 -10.79 17.64 -0.97
C ARG A 205 -11.90 16.62 -0.79
N SER A 206 -11.58 15.33 -0.80
CA SER A 206 -12.55 14.27 -0.51
C SER A 206 -12.99 14.22 0.96
N ALA A 207 -12.24 14.86 1.85
CA ALA A 207 -12.40 14.79 3.29
C ALA A 207 -12.58 16.19 3.94
N PRO A 208 -13.59 16.99 3.57
CA PRO A 208 -13.70 18.38 4.01
C PRO A 208 -13.82 18.53 5.55
N ALA A 209 -14.32 17.51 6.25
CA ALA A 209 -14.36 17.46 7.71
C ALA A 209 -13.13 16.77 8.35
N GLY A 210 -12.08 16.46 7.55
CA GLY A 210 -10.92 15.72 8.01
C GLY A 210 -11.16 14.22 8.24
N ILE A 211 -12.27 13.70 7.72
CA ILE A 211 -12.63 12.28 7.72
C ILE A 211 -12.76 11.82 6.28
N SER A 212 -11.92 10.86 5.87
CA SER A 212 -11.94 10.33 4.51
C SER A 212 -13.13 9.41 4.29
N PRO A 213 -13.88 9.56 3.20
CA PRO A 213 -14.85 8.56 2.76
C PRO A 213 -14.14 7.36 2.11
N ASP A 214 -14.86 6.25 1.94
CA ASP A 214 -14.35 5.10 1.17
C ASP A 214 -14.24 5.43 -0.32
N TRP A 215 -15.18 6.23 -0.84
CA TRP A 215 -15.18 6.71 -2.22
C TRP A 215 -15.54 8.19 -2.28
N ALA A 216 -15.07 8.88 -3.30
CA ALA A 216 -15.39 10.28 -3.54
C ALA A 216 -15.68 10.50 -5.03
N THR A 217 -16.73 11.25 -5.34
CA THR A 217 -17.07 11.61 -6.72
C THR A 217 -16.75 13.08 -6.96
N PHE A 218 -16.05 13.36 -8.04
CA PHE A 218 -15.70 14.72 -8.45
C PHE A 218 -16.28 15.03 -9.82
N SER A 219 -16.72 16.29 -10.02
CA SER A 219 -17.11 16.82 -11.32
C SER A 219 -15.89 16.98 -12.23
N SER A 220 -16.12 17.23 -13.52
CA SER A 220 -15.05 17.60 -14.47
C SER A 220 -14.28 18.87 -14.06
N ARG A 221 -14.88 19.71 -13.19
CA ARG A 221 -14.21 20.90 -12.61
C ARG A 221 -13.49 20.61 -11.29
N GLY A 222 -13.40 19.33 -10.87
CA GLY A 222 -12.74 18.95 -9.64
C GLY A 222 -13.48 19.39 -8.36
N GLU A 223 -14.78 19.62 -8.45
CA GLU A 223 -15.64 19.90 -7.30
C GLU A 223 -16.15 18.58 -6.72
N LEU A 224 -16.07 18.42 -5.40
CA LEU A 224 -16.66 17.27 -4.74
C LEU A 224 -18.18 17.27 -4.95
N VAL A 225 -18.70 16.19 -5.54
CA VAL A 225 -20.11 16.03 -5.82
C VAL A 225 -20.76 15.34 -4.62
N PRO A 226 -21.79 15.94 -4.00
CA PRO A 226 -22.58 15.26 -3.01
C PRO A 226 -23.34 14.10 -3.69
N VAL A 227 -22.87 12.88 -3.47
CA VAL A 227 -23.54 11.67 -3.93
C VAL A 227 -24.19 11.02 -2.72
N ASP A 228 -25.50 10.88 -2.77
CA ASP A 228 -26.27 10.19 -1.73
C ASP A 228 -26.14 8.68 -1.88
N SER A 229 -24.90 8.20 -1.77
CA SER A 229 -24.58 6.77 -1.73
C SER A 229 -23.77 6.47 -0.46
N VAL A 230 -24.01 5.33 0.14
CA VAL A 230 -23.33 4.88 1.35
C VAL A 230 -21.80 4.97 1.19
N ASP A 231 -21.28 4.59 0.03
CA ASP A 231 -19.84 4.59 -0.24
C ASP A 231 -19.18 5.98 -0.15
N ASN A 232 -19.93 7.04 -0.52
CA ASN A 232 -19.42 8.41 -0.55
C ASN A 232 -19.63 9.15 0.79
N THR A 233 -20.46 8.61 1.66
CA THR A 233 -20.81 9.23 2.95
C THR A 233 -20.20 8.50 4.14
N ILE A 234 -19.65 7.31 3.93
CA ILE A 234 -19.07 6.49 4.98
C ILE A 234 -17.57 6.31 4.76
N GLY A 235 -16.81 6.54 5.82
CA GLY A 235 -15.43 6.10 5.95
C GLY A 235 -15.38 4.77 6.69
N SER A 236 -14.75 3.74 6.08
CA SER A 236 -14.64 2.41 6.67
C SER A 236 -13.43 1.62 6.13
N TYR A 237 -13.67 0.49 5.49
CA TYR A 237 -12.64 -0.46 5.05
C TYR A 237 -11.68 0.07 3.97
N ASN A 238 -12.11 0.99 3.11
CA ASN A 238 -11.19 1.63 2.18
C ASN A 238 -10.48 2.79 2.86
N SER A 239 -11.24 3.71 3.44
CA SER A 239 -10.70 4.97 3.97
C SER A 239 -9.71 4.79 5.10
N ILE A 240 -9.76 3.68 5.84
CA ILE A 240 -8.79 3.41 6.92
C ILE A 240 -7.35 3.38 6.41
N ARG A 241 -7.13 2.96 5.17
CA ARG A 241 -5.81 2.94 4.54
C ARG A 241 -5.30 4.34 4.17
N VAL A 242 -6.17 5.33 4.04
CA VAL A 242 -5.74 6.74 3.85
C VAL A 242 -4.87 7.19 5.00
N TYR A 243 -5.28 6.88 6.24
CA TYR A 243 -4.53 7.24 7.45
C TYR A 243 -3.24 6.42 7.57
N LEU A 244 -3.27 5.15 7.17
CA LEU A 244 -2.09 4.28 7.13
C LEU A 244 -1.02 4.88 6.21
N TRP A 245 -1.39 5.20 4.97
CA TRP A 245 -0.45 5.75 3.99
C TRP A 245 0.02 7.15 4.37
N ALA A 246 -0.85 7.99 4.91
CA ALA A 246 -0.47 9.32 5.40
C ALA A 246 0.53 9.22 6.56
N GLY A 247 0.32 8.29 7.48
CA GLY A 247 1.23 8.05 8.62
C GLY A 247 2.60 7.55 8.21
N MET A 248 2.70 6.79 7.13
CA MET A 248 3.96 6.21 6.62
C MET A 248 4.80 7.18 5.79
N MET A 249 4.29 8.34 5.43
CA MET A 249 5.11 9.35 4.74
C MET A 249 6.26 9.83 5.60
N SER A 250 7.37 10.23 4.97
CA SER A 250 8.49 10.85 5.68
C SER A 250 8.02 12.09 6.45
N PRO A 251 8.29 12.20 7.77
CA PRO A 251 7.93 13.38 8.55
C PRO A 251 8.60 14.68 8.09
N LYS A 252 9.62 14.59 7.25
CA LYS A 252 10.30 15.75 6.65
C LYS A 252 9.53 16.29 5.45
N ASP A 253 8.65 15.49 4.86
CA ASP A 253 7.81 15.93 3.75
C ASP A 253 6.79 16.99 4.22
N PRO A 254 6.68 18.15 3.55
CA PRO A 254 5.67 19.14 3.88
C PRO A 254 4.24 18.59 3.82
N VAL A 255 3.95 17.71 2.86
CA VAL A 255 2.61 17.12 2.66
C VAL A 255 2.24 16.18 3.82
N TYR A 256 3.21 15.48 4.44
CA TYR A 256 2.96 14.72 5.67
C TYR A 256 2.33 15.59 6.77
N ARG A 257 2.91 16.78 7.01
CA ARG A 257 2.42 17.71 8.06
C ARG A 257 1.04 18.24 7.73
N GLU A 258 0.79 18.54 6.46
CA GLU A 258 -0.51 18.98 5.97
C GLU A 258 -1.57 17.90 6.18
N LEU A 259 -1.31 16.66 5.73
CA LEU A 259 -2.24 15.53 5.89
C LEU A 259 -2.49 15.19 7.36
N LYS A 260 -1.44 15.18 8.20
CA LYS A 260 -1.59 14.93 9.64
C LYS A 260 -2.48 15.98 10.30
N ALA A 261 -2.29 17.25 9.97
CA ALA A 261 -3.13 18.32 10.48
C ALA A 261 -4.57 18.23 9.95
N HIS A 262 -4.73 17.87 8.67
CA HIS A 262 -6.04 17.71 8.03
C HIS A 262 -6.85 16.57 8.66
N PHE A 263 -6.21 15.44 8.96
CA PHE A 263 -6.83 14.25 9.55
C PHE A 263 -6.87 14.25 11.09
N GLU A 264 -6.54 15.38 11.76
CA GLU A 264 -6.63 15.50 13.23
C GLU A 264 -8.02 15.12 13.79
N PRO A 265 -9.17 15.36 13.12
CA PRO A 265 -10.45 14.86 13.58
C PRO A 265 -10.51 13.34 13.79
N MET A 266 -9.98 12.53 12.83
CA MET A 266 -9.92 11.08 12.98
C MET A 266 -8.94 10.66 14.07
N ILE A 267 -7.79 11.33 14.17
CA ILE A 267 -6.80 11.09 15.23
C ILE A 267 -7.41 11.33 16.60
N LYS A 268 -8.19 12.42 16.76
CA LYS A 268 -8.89 12.75 18.01
C LYS A 268 -9.94 11.70 18.37
N ILE A 269 -10.79 11.31 17.42
CA ILE A 269 -11.79 10.24 17.61
C ILE A 269 -11.11 8.94 18.06
N THR A 270 -9.99 8.59 17.41
CA THR A 270 -9.23 7.38 17.75
C THR A 270 -8.67 7.45 19.18
N ARG A 271 -8.19 8.61 19.63
CA ARG A 271 -7.76 8.82 21.03
C ARG A 271 -8.89 8.66 22.04
N GLU A 272 -10.05 9.22 21.73
CA GLU A 272 -11.23 9.15 22.61
C GLU A 272 -11.77 7.72 22.77
N LEU A 273 -11.72 6.95 21.68
CA LEU A 273 -12.21 5.57 21.65
C LEU A 273 -11.13 4.52 21.96
N ASN A 274 -9.85 4.92 21.99
CA ASN A 274 -8.66 4.03 21.97
C ASN A 274 -8.58 3.10 20.75
N MET A 275 -9.38 3.36 19.73
CA MET A 275 -9.43 2.61 18.47
C MET A 275 -10.16 3.47 17.43
N PRO A 276 -9.78 3.46 16.14
CA PRO A 276 -10.59 4.13 15.13
C PRO A 276 -11.96 3.45 15.00
N PRO A 277 -13.02 4.16 14.59
CA PRO A 277 -14.32 3.53 14.34
C PRO A 277 -14.26 2.55 13.17
N GLU A 278 -15.07 1.50 13.21
CA GLU A 278 -15.23 0.60 12.06
C GLU A 278 -15.88 1.34 10.87
N LYS A 279 -16.92 2.12 11.17
CA LYS A 279 -17.61 2.98 10.19
C LYS A 279 -17.92 4.32 10.81
N ILE A 280 -17.72 5.36 10.04
CA ILE A 280 -18.03 6.73 10.41
C ILE A 280 -18.72 7.46 9.25
N ASP A 281 -19.83 8.13 9.52
CA ASP A 281 -20.43 9.04 8.56
C ASP A 281 -19.58 10.32 8.48
N VAL A 282 -19.08 10.64 7.29
CA VAL A 282 -18.11 11.74 7.10
C VAL A 282 -18.74 13.13 7.25
N ASN A 283 -20.07 13.25 7.16
CA ASN A 283 -20.81 14.51 7.27
C ASN A 283 -21.28 14.77 8.70
N THR A 284 -21.81 13.74 9.37
CA THR A 284 -22.42 13.85 10.70
C THR A 284 -21.49 13.42 11.82
N LEU A 285 -20.37 12.75 11.50
CA LEU A 285 -19.42 12.14 12.41
C LEU A 285 -20.05 11.05 13.32
N GLN A 286 -21.21 10.53 12.93
CA GLN A 286 -21.80 9.39 13.62
C GLN A 286 -20.98 8.13 13.39
N ILE A 287 -20.67 7.42 14.45
CA ILE A 287 -19.93 6.16 14.44
C ILE A 287 -20.86 5.00 14.79
N ASN A 288 -20.60 3.82 14.23
CA ASN A 288 -21.33 2.60 14.58
C ASN A 288 -20.77 1.93 15.83
N GLN A 289 -19.47 1.60 15.81
CA GLN A 289 -18.74 0.91 16.87
C GLN A 289 -17.22 1.12 16.67
N PRO A 290 -16.39 0.85 17.69
CA PRO A 290 -14.95 0.77 17.52
C PRO A 290 -14.58 -0.29 16.48
N GLY A 291 -13.58 -0.01 15.65
CA GLY A 291 -13.04 -0.94 14.68
C GLY A 291 -12.22 -2.05 15.36
N TRP A 292 -11.75 -2.97 14.56
CA TRP A 292 -10.88 -4.05 15.05
C TRP A 292 -9.42 -3.57 15.16
N ASP A 293 -8.59 -4.40 15.75
CA ASP A 293 -7.18 -4.11 15.99
C ASP A 293 -6.37 -3.79 14.71
N GLY A 294 -6.66 -4.46 13.57
CA GLY A 294 -6.07 -4.11 12.28
C GLY A 294 -6.35 -2.66 11.83
N PHE A 295 -7.54 -2.12 12.18
CA PHE A 295 -7.82 -0.69 11.96
C PHE A 295 -6.94 0.19 12.85
N GLY A 296 -6.70 -0.25 14.11
CA GLY A 296 -5.78 0.43 15.01
C GLY A 296 -4.37 0.54 14.43
N ALA A 297 -3.89 -0.51 13.77
CA ALA A 297 -2.58 -0.50 13.11
C ALA A 297 -2.43 0.66 12.12
N CYS A 298 -3.50 1.06 11.45
CA CYS A 298 -3.48 2.13 10.46
C CYS A 298 -3.30 3.53 11.05
N LEU A 299 -3.55 3.71 12.35
CA LEU A 299 -3.45 5.01 13.02
C LEU A 299 -2.17 5.16 13.87
N LEU A 300 -1.37 4.10 14.06
CA LEU A 300 -0.21 4.10 14.96
C LEU A 300 0.73 5.29 14.73
N GLU A 301 1.12 5.54 13.49
CA GLU A 301 2.07 6.60 13.15
C GLU A 301 1.48 8.02 13.34
N LEU A 302 0.21 8.19 13.01
CA LEU A 302 -0.46 9.47 13.21
C LEU A 302 -0.70 9.79 14.69
N LEU A 303 -0.98 8.76 15.51
CA LEU A 303 -1.08 8.86 16.97
C LEU A 303 0.29 9.16 17.61
N GLY A 304 1.35 8.52 17.11
CA GLY A 304 2.71 8.68 17.64
C GLY A 304 2.89 8.11 19.05
N GLN A 305 3.52 8.91 19.94
CA GLN A 305 3.76 8.54 21.34
C GLN A 305 2.54 8.91 22.21
N ASP A 306 1.50 8.10 22.14
CA ASP A 306 0.21 8.34 22.77
C ASP A 306 -0.27 7.09 23.51
N LYS A 307 -1.04 7.23 24.58
CA LYS A 307 -1.57 6.09 25.35
C LYS A 307 -2.45 5.16 24.51
N SER A 308 -3.22 5.71 23.61
CA SER A 308 -4.05 4.92 22.68
C SER A 308 -3.18 4.11 21.72
N ALA A 309 -2.09 4.70 21.22
CA ALA A 309 -1.11 3.98 20.41
C ALA A 309 -0.43 2.85 21.19
N ASP A 310 -0.06 3.07 22.46
CA ASP A 310 0.55 2.04 23.31
C ASP A 310 -0.41 0.86 23.57
N LEU A 311 -1.69 1.15 23.76
CA LEU A 311 -2.73 0.12 23.88
C LEU A 311 -2.87 -0.68 22.59
N ILE A 312 -2.95 0.01 21.45
CA ILE A 312 -3.04 -0.63 20.12
C ILE A 312 -1.80 -1.51 19.87
N ARG A 313 -0.59 -1.01 20.12
CA ARG A 313 0.66 -1.79 20.01
C ARG A 313 0.61 -3.07 20.85
N THR A 314 0.12 -2.96 22.09
CA THR A 314 -0.01 -4.10 23.00
C THR A 314 -0.96 -5.16 22.46
N VAL A 315 -2.12 -4.75 21.96
CA VAL A 315 -3.12 -5.66 21.37
C VAL A 315 -2.55 -6.36 20.14
N LEU A 316 -2.00 -5.57 19.19
CA LEU A 316 -1.45 -6.11 17.93
C LEU A 316 -0.27 -7.07 18.17
N SER A 317 0.63 -6.75 19.11
CA SER A 317 1.81 -7.58 19.40
C SER A 317 1.44 -8.90 20.07
N SER A 318 0.29 -8.98 20.72
CA SER A 318 -0.19 -10.20 21.38
C SER A 318 -1.13 -11.05 20.53
N ALA A 319 -1.63 -10.50 19.44
CA ALA A 319 -2.61 -11.17 18.60
C ALA A 319 -1.92 -11.96 17.47
N PRO A 320 -2.32 -13.23 17.23
CA PRO A 320 -1.73 -14.03 16.16
C PRO A 320 -2.15 -13.54 14.77
N ILE A 321 -1.38 -13.91 13.75
CA ILE A 321 -1.82 -13.87 12.35
C ILE A 321 -2.79 -15.05 12.16
N GLU A 322 -4.00 -14.77 11.65
CA GLU A 322 -5.08 -15.74 11.54
C GLU A 322 -5.46 -15.97 10.08
N LYS A 323 -5.75 -17.22 9.75
CA LYS A 323 -6.01 -17.66 8.37
C LYS A 323 -7.18 -16.92 7.72
N GLU A 324 -8.28 -16.76 8.44
CA GLU A 324 -9.54 -16.21 7.95
C GLU A 324 -9.58 -14.66 7.97
N ASN A 325 -8.52 -14.01 8.45
CA ASN A 325 -8.49 -12.57 8.67
C ASN A 325 -7.46 -11.86 7.77
N TYR A 326 -7.51 -12.15 6.45
CA TYR A 326 -6.59 -11.57 5.46
C TYR A 326 -6.40 -10.06 5.65
N TYR A 327 -7.50 -9.30 5.65
CA TYR A 327 -7.43 -7.83 5.66
C TYR A 327 -6.81 -7.29 6.96
N ARG A 328 -7.22 -7.83 8.11
CA ARG A 328 -6.60 -7.52 9.40
C ARG A 328 -5.10 -7.79 9.40
N ASN A 329 -4.70 -8.94 8.85
CA ASN A 329 -3.30 -9.36 8.84
C ASN A 329 -2.43 -8.40 8.02
N VAL A 330 -2.87 -8.01 6.81
CA VAL A 330 -2.08 -7.10 5.97
C VAL A 330 -2.00 -5.69 6.55
N LEU A 331 -3.09 -5.17 7.14
CA LEU A 331 -3.05 -3.89 7.85
C LEU A 331 -2.09 -3.93 9.05
N THR A 332 -2.08 -5.03 9.79
CA THR A 332 -1.16 -5.23 10.92
C THR A 332 0.30 -5.31 10.45
N LEU A 333 0.58 -6.06 9.39
CA LEU A 333 1.92 -6.13 8.79
C LEU A 333 2.42 -4.75 8.36
N PHE A 334 1.58 -3.95 7.72
CA PHE A 334 1.96 -2.58 7.38
C PHE A 334 2.15 -1.71 8.63
N GLY A 335 1.11 -1.52 9.44
CA GLY A 335 1.13 -0.53 10.53
C GLY A 335 2.12 -0.89 11.62
N LEU A 336 2.06 -2.12 12.16
CA LEU A 336 2.98 -2.54 13.22
C LEU A 336 4.40 -2.79 12.68
N GLY A 337 4.54 -3.30 11.45
CA GLY A 337 5.85 -3.48 10.81
C GLY A 337 6.59 -2.16 10.63
N PHE A 338 5.89 -1.10 10.21
CA PHE A 338 6.44 0.25 10.11
C PHE A 338 6.80 0.82 11.50
N ASP A 339 5.88 0.76 12.45
CA ASP A 339 6.06 1.23 13.83
C ASP A 339 7.26 0.55 14.54
N GLN A 340 7.46 -0.74 14.27
CA GLN A 340 8.60 -1.51 14.78
C GLN A 340 9.90 -1.28 14.00
N GLY A 341 9.88 -0.51 12.91
CA GLY A 341 11.06 -0.14 12.12
C GLY A 341 11.60 -1.28 11.24
N TYR A 342 10.76 -2.24 10.84
CA TYR A 342 11.17 -3.19 9.80
C TYR A 342 11.41 -2.49 8.48
N PHE A 343 10.64 -1.46 8.18
CA PHE A 343 10.81 -0.59 7.02
C PHE A 343 10.36 0.85 7.31
N ALA A 344 10.83 1.77 6.51
CA ALA A 344 10.39 3.17 6.47
C ALA A 344 10.62 3.74 5.07
N PHE A 345 10.05 4.91 4.78
CA PHE A 345 10.20 5.60 3.51
C PHE A 345 10.94 6.93 3.71
N ASP A 346 11.86 7.23 2.81
CA ASP A 346 12.54 8.53 2.78
C ASP A 346 11.68 9.61 2.07
N GLU A 347 12.23 10.81 1.93
CA GLU A 347 11.55 11.95 1.30
C GLU A 347 11.23 11.74 -0.18
N ASP A 348 11.98 10.86 -0.82
CA ASP A 348 11.82 10.46 -2.23
C ASP A 348 10.91 9.23 -2.39
N GLY A 349 10.34 8.71 -1.31
CA GLY A 349 9.53 7.50 -1.30
C GLY A 349 10.31 6.20 -1.44
N ARG A 350 11.65 6.21 -1.32
CA ARG A 350 12.44 4.97 -1.34
C ARG A 350 12.29 4.24 -0.01
N VAL A 351 12.11 2.92 -0.07
CA VAL A 351 12.13 2.12 1.15
C VAL A 351 13.56 1.97 1.69
N TYR A 352 13.68 2.03 3.01
CA TYR A 352 14.89 1.69 3.75
C TYR A 352 14.55 0.94 5.04
N PHE A 353 15.55 0.34 5.68
CA PHE A 353 15.36 -0.59 6.78
C PHE A 353 16.05 -0.07 8.06
N PRO A 354 15.34 0.68 8.94
CA PRO A 354 15.91 1.33 10.11
C PRO A 354 16.65 0.38 11.06
N ASN A 355 16.12 -0.82 11.28
CA ASN A 355 16.69 -1.79 12.21
C ASN A 355 18.00 -2.44 11.73
N GLN A 356 18.33 -2.35 10.45
CA GLN A 356 19.58 -2.89 9.89
C GLN A 356 20.79 -1.98 10.10
N ARG A 357 20.57 -0.68 10.39
CA ARG A 357 21.65 0.29 10.65
C ARG A 357 22.22 0.22 12.08
N LYS A 358 21.61 -0.61 12.96
CA LYS A 358 22.03 -0.73 14.38
C LYS A 358 22.99 -1.89 14.64
N GLN A 359 23.43 -2.60 13.60
CA GLN A 359 24.49 -3.60 13.65
C GLN A 359 25.72 -3.10 12.84
#